data_3296b083ebb96cde6f00bd68d2336b0f
#
_entry.id   3296b083ebb96cde6f00bd68d2336b0f
#
_cell.length_a   1.000
_cell.length_b   1.000
_cell.length_c   1.000
_cell.angle_alpha   90.00
_cell.angle_beta   90.00
_cell.angle_gamma   90.00
#
_symmetry.space_group_name_H-M   'P 1'
#
loop_
_entity.id
_entity.type
_entity.pdbx_description
1 polymer ?
#
loop_
_entity_poly.entity_id
_entity_poly.type
_entity_poly.pdbx_seq_one_letter_code
_entity_poly.pdbx_strand_id
1 'polypeptide(L)' 'MITEQSKVDINSLEYWLNVLIKRYNLSANKQSIESICININAIIEHEDFDQLADCYCCYHKMKTYWQWRLHA' A
#
# COMPACT_ATOMS: atom_id res chain seq x y z
N MET A 1 -6.15 -13.41 24.13
CA MET A 1 -6.17 -13.05 23.58
C MET A 1 -6.30 -12.73 22.75
N ILE A 2 -6.25 -12.53 22.29
CA ILE A 2 -6.32 -12.16 21.50
C ILE A 2 -6.49 -11.71 20.77
N THR A 3 -6.47 -11.48 20.45
CA THR A 3 -6.47 -11.07 19.68
C THR A 3 -6.67 -10.55 18.93
N GLU A 4 -6.78 -10.12 18.78
CA GLU A 4 -6.90 -9.55 18.13
C GLU A 4 -6.72 -9.30 17.20
N GLN A 5 -6.67 -9.15 16.70
CA GLN A 5 -6.39 -8.97 15.85
C GLN A 5 -6.34 -8.60 15.10
N SER A 6 -6.82 -8.42 15.39
CA SER A 6 -5.84 -8.15 14.52
C SER A 6 -6.11 -7.40 13.21
N LYS A 7 -6.99 -6.51 13.26
CA LYS A 7 -7.19 -5.62 12.14
C LYS A 7 -6.13 -4.54 12.14
N VAL A 8 -5.38 -4.45 11.04
CA VAL A 8 -4.45 -3.35 10.87
C VAL A 8 -5.27 -2.11 10.52
N ASP A 9 -5.00 -1.01 11.21
CA ASP A 9 -5.64 0.26 10.94
C ASP A 9 -5.22 0.76 9.55
N ILE A 10 -6.18 1.29 8.78
CA ILE A 10 -5.88 1.75 7.42
C ILE A 10 -4.87 2.91 7.44
N ASN A 11 -4.89 3.73 8.47
CA ASN A 11 -3.91 4.81 8.61
C ASN A 11 -2.49 4.26 8.77
N SER A 12 -2.36 3.12 9.44
CA SER A 12 -1.06 2.45 9.57
C SER A 12 -0.58 1.94 8.23
N LEU A 13 -1.48 1.41 7.41
CA LEU A 13 -1.13 0.96 6.07
C LEU A 13 -0.66 2.11 5.21
N GLU A 14 -1.32 3.27 5.32
CA GLU A 14 -0.90 4.46 4.57
C GLU A 14 0.49 4.92 5.02
N TYR A 15 0.73 4.90 6.32
CA TYR A 15 2.04 5.25 6.86
C TYR A 15 3.13 4.34 6.31
N TRP A 16 2.88 3.04 6.33
CA TRP A 16 3.84 2.06 5.83
C TRP A 16 4.09 2.21 4.34
N LEU A 17 3.05 2.56 3.58
CA LEU A 17 3.22 2.81 2.16
C LEU A 17 4.23 3.92 1.92
N ASN A 18 4.13 5.01 2.69
CA ASN A 18 5.07 6.11 2.58
C ASN A 18 6.49 5.68 2.93
N VAL A 19 6.63 4.85 3.97
CA VAL A 19 7.95 4.32 4.36
C VAL A 19 8.53 3.47 3.24
N LEU A 20 7.72 2.61 2.64
CA LEU A 20 8.18 1.73 1.57
C LEU A 20 8.61 2.51 0.33
N ILE A 21 7.86 3.56 -0.02
CA ILE A 21 8.21 4.38 -1.16
C ILE A 21 9.53 5.12 -0.91
N LYS A 22 9.73 5.62 0.30
CA LYS A 22 10.99 6.27 0.66
C LYS A 22 12.15 5.30 0.57
N ARG A 23 11.96 4.07 1.02
CA ARG A 23 12.99 3.05 0.92
C ARG A 23 13.32 2.74 -0.54
N TYR A 24 12.30 2.68 -1.39
CA TYR A 24 12.51 2.44 -2.80
C TYR A 24 13.36 3.56 -3.42
N ASN A 25 13.12 4.80 -3.02
CA ASN A 25 13.89 5.93 -3.54
C ASN A 25 15.37 5.86 -3.13
N LEU A 26 15.66 5.21 -2.01
CA LEU A 26 17.04 5.07 -1.52
C LEU A 26 17.71 3.82 -2.09
N SER A 27 16.96 2.78 -2.32
CA SER A 27 17.49 1.49 -2.75
C SER A 27 16.46 0.80 -3.65
N ALA A 28 16.39 1.25 -4.89
CA ALA A 28 15.42 0.72 -5.85
C ALA A 28 15.75 -0.72 -6.21
N ASN A 29 14.84 -1.62 -5.87
CA ASN A 29 14.96 -3.03 -6.26
C ASN A 29 13.56 -3.63 -6.38
N LYS A 30 13.50 -4.81 -6.99
CA LYS A 30 12.23 -5.46 -7.27
C LYS A 30 11.46 -5.82 -6.00
N GLN A 31 12.17 -6.22 -4.95
CA GLN A 31 11.53 -6.56 -3.68
C GLN A 31 10.80 -5.36 -3.09
N SER A 32 11.39 -4.19 -3.20
CA SER A 32 10.75 -2.96 -2.71
C SER A 32 9.46 -2.70 -3.46
N ILE A 33 9.46 -2.90 -4.79
CA ILE A 33 8.27 -2.72 -5.60
C ILE A 33 7.19 -3.72 -5.20
N GLU A 34 7.57 -4.98 -4.97
CA GLU A 34 6.62 -6.00 -4.52
C GLU A 34 5.97 -5.61 -3.21
N SER A 35 6.76 -5.13 -2.26
CA SER A 35 6.24 -4.71 -0.96
C SER A 35 5.26 -3.55 -1.10
N ILE A 36 5.58 -2.60 -1.97
CA ILE A 36 4.70 -1.46 -2.25
C ILE A 36 3.38 -1.95 -2.82
N CYS A 37 3.42 -2.86 -3.79
CA CYS A 37 2.22 -3.41 -4.40
C CYS A 37 1.34 -4.14 -3.39
N ILE A 38 1.95 -4.96 -2.54
CA ILE A 38 1.22 -5.69 -1.50
C ILE A 38 0.53 -4.71 -0.56
N ASN A 39 1.25 -3.66 -0.16
CA ASN A 39 0.69 -2.68 0.76
C ASN A 39 -0.46 -1.90 0.14
N ILE A 40 -0.33 -1.52 -1.13
CA ILE A 40 -1.41 -0.82 -1.84
C ILE A 40 -2.64 -1.71 -1.94
N ASN A 41 -2.46 -2.98 -2.27
CA ASN A 41 -3.59 -3.92 -2.32
C ASN A 41 -4.27 -4.05 -0.96
N ALA A 42 -3.48 -4.10 0.12
CA ALA A 42 -4.04 -4.18 1.46
C ALA A 42 -4.89 -2.95 1.78
N ILE A 43 -4.46 -1.77 1.34
CA ILE A 43 -5.23 -0.54 1.55
C ILE A 43 -6.54 -0.61 0.77
N ILE A 44 -6.47 -0.97 -0.51
CA ILE A 44 -7.66 -0.99 -1.37
C ILE A 44 -8.68 -2.01 -0.88
N GLU A 45 -8.21 -3.14 -0.36
CA GLU A 45 -9.09 -4.20 0.11
C GLU A 45 -9.52 -4.04 1.57
N HIS A 46 -9.01 -3.01 2.23
CA HIS A 46 -9.38 -2.75 3.63
C HIS A 46 -10.84 -2.34 3.71
N GLU A 47 -11.53 -2.82 4.74
CA GLU A 47 -12.96 -2.51 4.91
C GLU A 47 -13.22 -1.03 5.09
N ASP A 48 -12.23 -0.28 5.55
CA ASP A 48 -12.36 1.16 5.77
C ASP A 48 -11.92 1.98 4.56
N PHE A 49 -11.61 1.34 3.43
CA PHE A 49 -11.14 2.06 2.26
C PHE A 49 -12.13 3.12 1.77
N ASP A 50 -13.41 2.86 1.92
CA ASP A 50 -14.44 3.81 1.52
C ASP A 50 -14.34 5.14 2.26
N GLN A 51 -13.74 5.13 3.44
CA GLN A 51 -13.53 6.35 4.23
C GLN A 51 -12.44 7.23 3.63
N LEU A 52 -11.68 6.69 2.68
CA LEU A 52 -10.64 7.44 1.97
C LEU A 52 -11.15 7.92 0.60
N ALA A 53 -12.42 8.34 0.54
CA ALA A 53 -13.05 8.68 -0.72
C ALA A 53 -12.23 9.67 -1.56
N ASP A 54 -11.60 10.65 -0.92
CA ASP A 54 -10.79 11.64 -1.61
C ASP A 54 -9.55 11.03 -2.26
N CYS A 55 -9.09 9.88 -1.75
CA CYS A 55 -7.89 9.22 -2.25
C CYS A 55 -8.20 7.98 -3.09
N TYR A 56 -9.48 7.69 -3.28
CA TYR A 56 -9.92 6.46 -3.95
C TYR A 56 -9.26 6.28 -5.32
N CYS A 57 -9.38 7.29 -6.17
CA CYS A 57 -8.80 7.25 -7.51
C CYS A 57 -7.27 7.22 -7.46
N CYS A 58 -6.68 7.91 -6.47
CA CYS A 58 -5.23 7.95 -6.34
C CYS A 58 -4.66 6.57 -6.06
N TYR A 59 -5.29 5.79 -5.18
CA TYR A 59 -4.79 4.46 -4.85
C TYR A 59 -4.93 3.50 -6.03
N HIS A 60 -6.01 3.60 -6.79
CA HIS A 60 -6.15 2.77 -7.98
C HIS A 60 -5.10 3.10 -9.03
N LYS A 61 -4.78 4.38 -9.20
CA LYS A 61 -3.73 4.80 -10.11
C LYS A 61 -2.36 4.33 -9.63
N MET A 62 -2.11 4.42 -8.33
CA MET A 62 -0.86 3.94 -7.75
C MET A 62 -0.70 2.45 -7.94
N LYS A 63 -1.77 1.69 -7.76
CA LYS A 63 -1.74 0.25 -7.98
C LYS A 63 -1.32 -0.07 -9.41
N THR A 64 -1.93 0.58 -10.38
CA THR A 64 -1.61 0.38 -11.78
C THR A 64 -0.16 0.74 -12.07
N TYR A 65 0.29 1.89 -11.57
CA TYR A 65 1.65 2.36 -11.79
C TYR A 65 2.68 1.37 -11.23
N TRP A 66 2.51 0.95 -9.98
CA TRP A 66 3.50 0.09 -9.35
C TRP A 66 3.48 -1.33 -9.90
N GLN A 67 2.31 -1.83 -10.31
CA GLN A 67 2.24 -3.13 -10.97
C GLN A 67 2.95 -3.10 -12.31
N TRP A 68 2.80 -1.99 -13.03
CA TRP A 68 3.50 -1.84 -14.28
C TRP A 68 5.02 -1.87 -14.06
N ARG A 69 5.50 -1.17 -13.05
CA ARG A 69 6.93 -1.17 -12.76
C ARG A 69 7.43 -2.55 -12.31
N LEU A 70 6.60 -3.28 -11.62
CA LEU A 70 6.97 -4.62 -11.15
C LEU A 70 7.23 -5.56 -12.34
N HIS A 71 6.45 -5.42 -13.39
CA HIS A 71 6.52 -6.29 -14.56
C HIS A 71 7.35 -5.70 -15.70
N ALA A 72 7.89 -4.54 -15.52
CA ALA A 72 8.71 -3.87 -16.54
C ALA A 72 10.10 -4.47 -16.70
#